data_574896db06177da876c5202d0cdac9a2
#
_entry.id   574896db06177da876c5202d0cdac9a2
#
_cell.length_a   1.000
_cell.length_b   1.000
_cell.length_c   1.000
_cell.angle_alpha   90.00
_cell.angle_beta   90.00
_cell.angle_gamma   90.00
#
_symmetry.space_group_name_H-M   'P 1'
#
loop_
_entity.id
_entity.type
_entity.pdbx_description
1 polymer ?
#
loop_
_entity_poly.entity_id
_entity_poly.type
_entity_poly.pdbx_seq_one_letter_code
_entity_poly.pdbx_strand_id
1 'polypeptide(L)'
;MQRREFSKLLALLACPWPAGALAQAGDSDWSGQFAQALEEFPWLAAWGNIDRDHYSSDAMISGRWPEELNGTLYRTGPAGHEAYGYRNHHWFDGDGMVHAYRIGGDGVRHEARLVETAKVKAERAAGRALYPGLAAAPPGAVGSTGPDDQNPANTSILHHHGRLLALWEAGSPYEIDPDDLSTVGPYSFAEPGGGSSMRGVPFSAHPRVDADGSVWNFGYASAAGLLVFWHIGADGSLLNAGRVAVDPMTMPHDFVVTERHLVLLLPPFHYRPQANAEGFLNMHEWRPEDPCRVLVVDKNDLSSHFFLELPAQWVFHFGNAWEDSAGVIRFDAARAPDPSIMTETFTEIMRGNPDYGRAARHYGYRLDTRARTISEEAMLEPGIFTEFPSIDPRVSCRQYRKIVFLSQNEADPAEHGTLNEVNLFDIESGRRDYFRYPDTRIPEEHLYVPRPGSEPETGGWILGSAFDWSQGKQILNLFDAERVADGPVATAELPYAIPLGLHGKFVAG
;
A
#
# COMPACT_ATOMS: atom_id res chain seq x y z
N MET A 1 -14.38 -12.53 -21.26
CA MET A 1 -13.50 -13.73 -21.38
C MET A 1 -14.35 -15.00 -21.37
N GLN A 2 -14.13 -16.00 -22.27
CA GLN A 2 -14.94 -17.22 -22.29
C GLN A 2 -14.58 -18.14 -21.10
N ARG A 3 -15.57 -18.83 -20.48
CA ARG A 3 -15.42 -19.75 -19.33
C ARG A 3 -14.21 -20.71 -19.42
N ARG A 4 -13.92 -21.25 -20.60
CA ARG A 4 -12.79 -22.16 -20.83
C ARG A 4 -11.41 -21.49 -20.71
N GLU A 5 -11.30 -20.25 -21.10
CA GLU A 5 -10.06 -19.47 -20.99
C GLU A 5 -9.79 -19.08 -19.53
N PHE A 6 -10.85 -18.77 -18.78
CA PHE A 6 -10.79 -18.47 -17.36
C PHE A 6 -10.34 -19.66 -16.50
N SER A 7 -10.90 -20.86 -16.76
CA SER A 7 -10.48 -22.09 -16.04
C SER A 7 -9.01 -22.46 -16.31
N LYS A 8 -8.48 -22.13 -17.49
CA LYS A 8 -7.05 -22.30 -17.80
C LYS A 8 -6.19 -21.26 -17.06
N LEU A 9 -6.69 -20.04 -16.87
CA LEU A 9 -6.00 -19.01 -16.09
C LEU A 9 -5.86 -19.46 -14.63
N LEU A 10 -6.92 -19.93 -14.00
CA LEU A 10 -6.87 -20.45 -12.63
C LEU A 10 -5.87 -21.61 -12.47
N ALA A 11 -5.77 -22.49 -13.44
CA ALA A 11 -4.80 -23.59 -13.43
C ALA A 11 -3.33 -23.12 -13.58
N LEU A 12 -3.10 -21.98 -14.24
CA LEU A 12 -1.77 -21.39 -14.40
C LEU A 12 -1.37 -20.52 -13.20
N LEU A 13 -2.34 -19.93 -12.51
CA LEU A 13 -2.11 -19.09 -11.33
C LEU A 13 -1.89 -19.88 -10.03
N ALA A 14 -2.35 -21.13 -9.98
CA ALA A 14 -2.06 -22.09 -8.91
C ALA A 14 -0.62 -22.64 -9.03
N CYS A 15 0.37 -21.79 -9.26
CA CYS A 15 1.76 -22.23 -9.24
C CYS A 15 2.23 -22.29 -7.78
N PRO A 16 2.41 -23.49 -7.20
CA PRO A 16 2.92 -23.60 -5.84
C PRO A 16 4.34 -23.03 -5.79
N TRP A 17 4.67 -22.31 -4.75
CA TRP A 17 6.05 -22.06 -4.40
C TRP A 17 6.75 -23.41 -4.31
N PRO A 18 7.87 -23.63 -5.00
CA PRO A 18 8.51 -24.92 -4.99
C PRO A 18 8.95 -25.28 -3.56
N ALA A 19 8.30 -26.28 -2.99
CA ALA A 19 8.58 -26.76 -1.63
C ALA A 19 9.97 -27.36 -1.45
N GLY A 20 10.82 -27.34 -2.48
CA GLY A 20 11.97 -28.23 -2.57
C GLY A 20 13.35 -27.62 -2.47
N ALA A 21 13.53 -26.31 -2.32
CA ALA A 21 14.87 -25.75 -2.36
C ALA A 21 15.03 -24.36 -1.71
N LEU A 22 14.24 -24.04 -0.67
CA LEU A 22 14.56 -22.87 0.11
C LEU A 22 15.79 -23.19 0.95
N ALA A 23 16.88 -22.44 0.74
CA ALA A 23 18.01 -22.48 1.66
C ALA A 23 17.50 -22.17 3.04
N GLN A 24 17.85 -22.99 4.03
CA GLN A 24 17.55 -22.65 5.42
C GLN A 24 18.25 -21.33 5.71
N ALA A 25 17.50 -20.29 6.04
CA ALA A 25 18.05 -19.10 6.63
C ALA A 25 18.92 -19.56 7.81
N GLY A 26 20.19 -19.19 7.82
CA GLY A 26 21.06 -19.51 8.94
C GLY A 26 20.39 -19.03 10.22
N ASP A 27 20.63 -19.71 11.32
CA ASP A 27 20.09 -19.43 12.67
C ASP A 27 20.55 -18.03 13.14
N SER A 28 20.02 -16.99 12.49
CA SER A 28 20.34 -15.60 12.79
C SER A 28 19.31 -15.11 13.80
N ASP A 29 19.76 -14.78 15.00
CA ASP A 29 18.94 -14.20 16.07
C ASP A 29 18.52 -12.77 15.73
N TRP A 30 17.57 -12.62 14.80
CA TRP A 30 17.03 -11.32 14.42
C TRP A 30 16.24 -10.66 15.55
N SER A 31 15.56 -11.46 16.38
CA SER A 31 14.85 -10.96 17.57
C SER A 31 15.82 -10.33 18.56
N GLY A 32 16.94 -10.99 18.87
CA GLY A 32 17.95 -10.47 19.78
C GLY A 32 18.67 -9.25 19.22
N GLN A 33 19.01 -9.26 17.93
CA GLN A 33 19.63 -8.09 17.27
C GLN A 33 18.70 -6.87 17.29
N PHE A 34 17.42 -7.05 16.97
CA PHE A 34 16.45 -5.97 17.02
C PHE A 34 16.23 -5.46 18.44
N ALA A 35 16.11 -6.34 19.43
CA ALA A 35 15.97 -5.95 20.82
C ALA A 35 17.17 -5.15 21.32
N GLN A 36 18.39 -5.51 20.95
CA GLN A 36 19.59 -4.75 21.28
C GLN A 36 19.59 -3.37 20.58
N ALA A 37 19.25 -3.32 19.29
CA ALA A 37 19.19 -2.06 18.56
C ALA A 37 18.11 -1.10 19.10
N LEU A 38 16.99 -1.64 19.59
CA LEU A 38 15.93 -0.84 20.21
C LEU A 38 16.37 -0.09 21.48
N GLU A 39 17.39 -0.59 22.21
CA GLU A 39 17.98 0.13 23.36
C GLU A 39 18.76 1.37 22.91
N GLU A 40 19.39 1.32 21.73
CA GLU A 40 20.17 2.42 21.15
C GLU A 40 19.30 3.37 20.32
N PHE A 41 18.32 2.81 19.59
CA PHE A 41 17.42 3.52 18.68
C PHE A 41 15.95 3.30 19.08
N PRO A 42 15.42 4.00 20.11
CA PRO A 42 14.06 3.74 20.64
C PRO A 42 12.93 3.91 19.60
N TRP A 43 13.16 4.70 18.55
CA TRP A 43 12.20 4.89 17.46
C TRP A 43 11.99 3.63 16.59
N LEU A 44 12.89 2.63 16.67
CA LEU A 44 12.68 1.32 16.07
C LEU A 44 11.43 0.61 16.62
N ALA A 45 10.89 1.04 17.78
CA ALA A 45 9.60 0.55 18.29
C ALA A 45 8.47 0.69 17.27
N ALA A 46 8.60 1.59 16.28
CA ALA A 46 7.69 1.73 15.14
C ALA A 46 7.63 0.48 14.25
N TRP A 47 8.65 -0.39 14.28
CA TRP A 47 8.73 -1.70 13.64
C TRP A 47 8.79 -2.85 14.67
N GLY A 48 8.36 -2.54 15.88
CA GLY A 48 8.21 -3.51 16.94
C GLY A 48 7.16 -4.57 16.64
N ASN A 49 6.78 -5.32 17.65
CA ASN A 49 5.72 -6.34 17.55
C ASN A 49 4.50 -5.91 18.37
N ILE A 50 3.31 -6.37 17.98
CA ILE A 50 2.10 -6.24 18.82
C ILE A 50 2.21 -7.14 20.04
N ASP A 51 1.60 -6.71 21.15
CA ASP A 51 1.52 -7.48 22.41
C ASP A 51 0.16 -8.19 22.59
N ARG A 52 -0.81 -7.90 21.72
CA ARG A 52 -2.15 -8.48 21.73
C ARG A 52 -2.82 -8.41 20.37
N ASP A 53 -3.79 -9.27 20.13
CA ASP A 53 -4.54 -9.37 18.86
C ASP A 53 -5.64 -8.30 18.73
N HIS A 54 -5.99 -7.60 19.82
CA HIS A 54 -7.08 -6.63 19.85
C HIS A 54 -6.79 -5.44 20.78
N TYR A 55 -6.96 -4.24 20.26
CA TYR A 55 -6.86 -2.97 20.98
C TYR A 55 -8.15 -2.20 20.87
N SER A 56 -8.56 -1.53 21.94
CA SER A 56 -9.71 -0.63 21.94
C SER A 56 -9.56 0.43 23.01
N SER A 57 -9.81 1.70 22.66
CA SER A 57 -9.81 2.83 23.61
C SER A 57 -10.54 4.03 23.01
N ASP A 58 -11.14 4.83 23.88
CA ASP A 58 -11.43 6.19 23.56
C ASP A 58 -10.15 7.01 23.59
N ALA A 59 -10.00 7.95 22.66
CA ALA A 59 -8.81 8.79 22.57
C ALA A 59 -8.95 10.03 23.44
N MET A 60 -7.84 10.51 23.97
CA MET A 60 -7.76 11.80 24.64
C MET A 60 -7.71 12.92 23.59
N ILE A 61 -8.73 13.77 23.58
CA ILE A 61 -8.88 14.83 22.60
C ILE A 61 -8.15 16.10 23.04
N SER A 62 -7.43 16.73 22.11
CA SER A 62 -6.92 18.08 22.21
C SER A 62 -7.31 18.89 20.98
N GLY A 63 -7.52 20.18 21.13
CA GLY A 63 -8.07 21.04 20.09
C GLY A 63 -9.58 20.85 19.88
N ARG A 64 -10.07 21.26 18.71
CA ARG A 64 -11.51 21.19 18.39
C ARG A 64 -11.73 20.33 17.16
N TRP A 65 -12.36 19.18 17.35
CA TRP A 65 -12.83 18.35 16.25
C TRP A 65 -14.09 18.97 15.63
N PRO A 66 -14.13 19.16 14.29
CA PRO A 66 -15.30 19.71 13.62
C PRO A 66 -16.52 18.78 13.75
N GLU A 67 -17.68 19.31 14.06
CA GLU A 67 -18.93 18.52 14.18
C GLU A 67 -19.33 17.88 12.85
N GLU A 68 -18.98 18.53 11.73
CA GLU A 68 -19.25 18.03 10.39
C GLU A 68 -18.29 16.91 9.94
N LEU A 69 -17.19 16.68 10.66
CA LEU A 69 -16.29 15.53 10.41
C LEU A 69 -16.83 14.31 11.15
N ASN A 70 -17.65 13.54 10.47
CA ASN A 70 -18.24 12.31 10.99
C ASN A 70 -17.93 11.14 10.06
N GLY A 71 -17.48 10.03 10.60
CA GLY A 71 -17.13 8.83 9.84
C GLY A 71 -16.03 7.99 10.49
N THR A 72 -15.47 7.09 9.72
CA THR A 72 -14.41 6.20 10.19
C THR A 72 -13.20 6.25 9.27
N LEU A 73 -12.04 6.50 9.84
CA LEU A 73 -10.76 6.22 9.17
C LEU A 73 -10.39 4.76 9.44
N TYR A 74 -10.50 3.92 8.42
CA TYR A 74 -9.94 2.57 8.44
C TYR A 74 -8.52 2.59 7.93
N ARG A 75 -7.63 1.81 8.55
CA ARG A 75 -6.24 1.63 8.13
C ARG A 75 -5.85 0.17 8.29
N THR A 76 -4.81 -0.24 7.59
CA THR A 76 -4.15 -1.51 7.84
C THR A 76 -2.64 -1.37 7.70
N GLY A 77 -1.92 -2.29 8.31
CA GLY A 77 -0.47 -2.39 8.18
C GLY A 77 0.06 -3.67 8.79
N PRO A 78 1.32 -4.00 8.49
CA PRO A 78 2.01 -5.10 9.13
C PRO A 78 2.25 -4.78 10.61
N ALA A 79 1.83 -5.64 11.51
CA ALA A 79 1.91 -5.42 12.95
C ALA A 79 2.40 -6.67 13.72
N GLY A 80 2.03 -7.88 13.29
CA GLY A 80 2.56 -9.12 13.82
C GLY A 80 3.90 -9.47 13.17
N HIS A 81 5.00 -8.89 13.69
CA HIS A 81 6.33 -9.05 13.11
C HIS A 81 7.13 -10.20 13.70
N GLU A 82 6.72 -10.70 14.86
CA GLU A 82 7.42 -11.76 15.56
C GLU A 82 6.43 -12.72 16.20
N ALA A 83 6.57 -14.00 15.93
CA ALA A 83 5.78 -15.06 16.53
C ALA A 83 6.60 -16.34 16.68
N TYR A 84 6.36 -17.08 17.78
CA TYR A 84 7.00 -18.38 18.02
C TYR A 84 8.53 -18.38 17.96
N GLY A 85 9.18 -17.26 18.36
CA GLY A 85 10.63 -17.10 18.32
C GLY A 85 11.21 -16.87 16.92
N TYR A 86 10.37 -16.54 15.94
CA TYR A 86 10.78 -16.12 14.62
C TYR A 86 10.34 -14.67 14.37
N ARG A 87 11.28 -13.79 14.05
CA ARG A 87 11.04 -12.43 13.59
C ARG A 87 11.08 -12.40 12.07
N ASN A 88 10.06 -11.82 11.43
CA ASN A 88 10.01 -11.64 9.99
C ASN A 88 11.21 -10.84 9.50
N HIS A 89 11.77 -11.23 8.36
CA HIS A 89 12.98 -10.62 7.80
C HIS A 89 12.69 -9.42 6.87
N HIS A 90 11.44 -9.13 6.65
CA HIS A 90 11.03 -7.96 5.86
C HIS A 90 9.83 -7.29 6.52
N TRP A 91 9.78 -5.95 6.46
CA TRP A 91 8.68 -5.19 7.08
C TRP A 91 7.30 -5.65 6.61
N PHE A 92 7.15 -5.88 5.31
CA PHE A 92 5.85 -6.26 4.72
C PHE A 92 5.44 -7.73 4.96
N ASP A 93 6.26 -8.52 5.65
CA ASP A 93 5.91 -9.90 6.03
C ASP A 93 5.06 -9.97 7.32
N GLY A 94 4.92 -8.86 8.05
CA GLY A 94 4.14 -8.80 9.29
C GLY A 94 2.67 -9.09 9.06
N ASP A 95 2.05 -9.85 9.96
CA ASP A 95 0.62 -10.12 9.92
C ASP A 95 -0.18 -8.83 10.07
N GLY A 96 -1.23 -8.69 9.26
CA GLY A 96 -2.00 -7.46 9.14
C GLY A 96 -2.88 -7.17 10.34
N MET A 97 -2.91 -5.91 10.76
CA MET A 97 -3.85 -5.39 11.75
C MET A 97 -4.70 -4.30 11.12
N VAL A 98 -6.02 -4.45 11.20
CA VAL A 98 -6.97 -3.43 10.73
C VAL A 98 -7.32 -2.52 11.88
N HIS A 99 -7.30 -1.22 11.63
CA HIS A 99 -7.64 -0.15 12.55
C HIS A 99 -8.92 0.57 12.11
N ALA A 100 -9.74 0.98 13.07
CA ALA A 100 -10.86 1.88 12.87
C ALA A 100 -10.78 3.04 13.86
N TYR A 101 -10.60 4.26 13.36
CA TYR A 101 -10.78 5.48 14.14
C TYR A 101 -12.18 6.01 13.83
N ARG A 102 -13.12 5.75 14.74
CA ARG A 102 -14.50 6.20 14.63
C ARG A 102 -14.59 7.62 15.17
N ILE A 103 -14.88 8.56 14.29
CA ILE A 103 -14.92 10.01 14.55
C ILE A 103 -16.36 10.48 14.57
N GLY A 104 -16.77 11.18 15.60
CA GLY A 104 -18.11 11.73 15.72
C GLY A 104 -18.21 12.79 16.80
N GLY A 105 -19.43 13.29 17.08
CA GLY A 105 -19.67 14.38 18.04
C GLY A 105 -19.16 14.10 19.46
N ASP A 106 -19.04 12.83 19.85
CA ASP A 106 -18.56 12.38 21.16
C ASP A 106 -17.04 12.20 21.23
N GLY A 107 -16.32 12.43 20.13
CA GLY A 107 -14.86 12.33 20.08
C GLY A 107 -14.35 11.29 19.08
N VAL A 108 -13.23 10.67 19.41
CA VAL A 108 -12.59 9.62 18.59
C VAL A 108 -12.44 8.36 19.41
N ARG A 109 -13.03 7.27 18.94
CA ARG A 109 -12.82 5.93 19.47
C ARG A 109 -11.98 5.12 18.50
N HIS A 110 -10.91 4.52 19.00
CA HIS A 110 -10.06 3.63 18.22
C HIS A 110 -10.31 2.17 18.58
N GLU A 111 -10.31 1.35 17.56
CA GLU A 111 -10.27 -0.11 17.64
C GLU A 111 -9.26 -0.65 16.62
N ALA A 112 -8.49 -1.68 17.01
CA ALA A 112 -7.62 -2.39 16.07
C ALA A 112 -7.65 -3.88 16.35
N ARG A 113 -7.62 -4.70 15.28
CA ARG A 113 -7.68 -6.15 15.39
C ARG A 113 -6.82 -6.82 14.34
N LEU A 114 -6.07 -7.86 14.80
CA LEU A 114 -5.29 -8.72 13.93
C LEU A 114 -6.21 -9.47 12.95
N VAL A 115 -5.83 -9.48 11.68
CA VAL A 115 -6.59 -10.21 10.65
C VAL A 115 -6.31 -11.71 10.79
N GLU A 116 -7.33 -12.50 11.10
CA GLU A 116 -7.21 -13.95 11.24
C GLU A 116 -7.19 -14.65 9.87
N THR A 117 -6.11 -14.46 9.11
CA THR A 117 -5.91 -15.08 7.80
C THR A 117 -5.70 -16.59 7.88
N ALA A 118 -5.68 -17.27 6.72
CA ALA A 118 -5.31 -18.68 6.66
C ALA A 118 -3.89 -18.91 7.18
N LYS A 119 -2.94 -17.99 6.85
CA LYS A 119 -1.57 -17.98 7.37
C LYS A 119 -1.56 -17.96 8.91
N VAL A 120 -2.17 -16.93 9.51
CA VAL A 120 -2.22 -16.76 10.98
C VAL A 120 -2.80 -17.99 11.68
N LYS A 121 -3.92 -18.54 11.17
CA LYS A 121 -4.56 -19.73 11.72
C LYS A 121 -3.69 -20.97 11.62
N ALA A 122 -3.02 -21.18 10.48
CA ALA A 122 -2.15 -22.34 10.27
C ALA A 122 -0.91 -22.27 11.17
N GLU A 123 -0.25 -21.12 11.27
CA GLU A 123 0.95 -20.90 12.10
C GLU A 123 0.62 -20.99 13.60
N ARG A 124 -0.54 -20.45 14.03
CA ARG A 124 -1.04 -20.61 15.39
C ARG A 124 -1.28 -22.09 15.74
N ALA A 125 -1.88 -22.85 14.83
CA ALA A 125 -2.12 -24.28 15.03
C ALA A 125 -0.82 -25.09 15.06
N ALA A 126 0.20 -24.68 14.29
CA ALA A 126 1.50 -25.33 14.25
C ALA A 126 2.44 -24.90 15.39
N GLY A 127 2.18 -23.78 16.06
CA GLY A 127 3.05 -23.18 17.06
C GLY A 127 4.41 -22.74 16.51
N ARG A 128 4.48 -22.41 15.22
CA ARG A 128 5.69 -21.91 14.54
C ARG A 128 5.35 -21.16 13.25
N ALA A 129 6.27 -20.33 12.77
CA ALA A 129 6.21 -19.77 11.43
C ALA A 129 6.30 -20.88 10.37
N LEU A 130 5.51 -20.78 9.30
CA LEU A 130 5.34 -21.82 8.29
C LEU A 130 5.77 -21.39 6.89
N TYR A 131 5.44 -20.16 6.49
CA TYR A 131 5.51 -19.76 5.09
C TYR A 131 6.68 -18.82 4.82
N PRO A 132 7.29 -18.94 3.62
CA PRO A 132 8.30 -17.97 3.17
C PRO A 132 7.75 -16.56 3.10
N GLY A 133 8.56 -15.58 3.48
CA GLY A 133 8.30 -14.16 3.30
C GLY A 133 8.96 -13.58 2.05
N LEU A 134 9.01 -12.25 2.01
CA LEU A 134 9.65 -11.50 0.91
C LEU A 134 11.18 -11.69 0.90
N ALA A 135 11.83 -11.59 2.05
CA ALA A 135 13.28 -11.66 2.16
C ALA A 135 13.81 -13.03 2.57
N ALA A 136 13.07 -13.82 3.34
CA ALA A 136 13.54 -15.12 3.83
C ALA A 136 12.40 -16.09 4.11
N ALA A 137 12.78 -17.36 4.30
CA ALA A 137 11.90 -18.43 4.75
C ALA A 137 12.23 -18.82 6.21
N PRO A 138 11.25 -19.07 7.07
CA PRO A 138 11.48 -19.58 8.41
C PRO A 138 12.07 -21.00 8.39
N PRO A 139 12.76 -21.42 9.47
CA PRO A 139 13.27 -22.79 9.57
C PRO A 139 12.15 -23.83 9.41
N GLY A 140 12.33 -24.77 8.49
CA GLY A 140 11.34 -25.78 8.19
C GLY A 140 10.09 -25.24 7.50
N ALA A 141 10.21 -24.18 6.72
CA ALA A 141 9.13 -23.63 5.91
C ALA A 141 8.43 -24.69 5.07
N VAL A 142 7.12 -24.51 4.87
CA VAL A 142 6.30 -25.39 4.03
C VAL A 142 5.97 -24.69 2.71
N GLY A 143 5.75 -25.46 1.66
CA GLY A 143 5.25 -24.94 0.39
C GLY A 143 3.79 -24.47 0.52
N SER A 144 3.45 -23.37 -0.13
CA SER A 144 2.06 -22.94 -0.27
C SER A 144 1.37 -23.67 -1.43
N THR A 145 0.07 -23.89 -1.30
CA THR A 145 -0.77 -24.45 -2.39
C THR A 145 -1.33 -23.34 -3.29
N GLY A 146 -1.24 -22.10 -2.82
CA GLY A 146 -1.66 -20.90 -3.52
C GLY A 146 -1.33 -19.64 -2.71
N PRO A 147 -1.52 -18.46 -3.30
CA PRO A 147 -1.14 -17.21 -2.66
C PRO A 147 -1.90 -16.95 -1.33
N ASP A 148 -3.14 -17.41 -1.23
CA ASP A 148 -3.96 -17.19 -0.03
C ASP A 148 -3.43 -17.91 1.22
N ASP A 149 -2.59 -18.95 1.08
CA ASP A 149 -2.01 -19.66 2.23
C ASP A 149 -1.03 -18.80 3.03
N GLN A 150 -0.40 -17.82 2.38
CA GLN A 150 0.61 -16.95 2.99
C GLN A 150 0.19 -15.46 3.03
N ASN A 151 -1.08 -15.18 2.74
CA ASN A 151 -1.63 -13.84 2.68
C ASN A 151 -1.67 -13.19 4.08
N PRO A 152 -0.94 -12.11 4.36
CA PRO A 152 -0.95 -11.40 5.62
C PRO A 152 -2.08 -10.35 5.73
N ALA A 153 -2.77 -9.99 4.64
CA ALA A 153 -3.85 -8.99 4.56
C ALA A 153 -3.47 -7.64 5.21
N ASN A 154 -2.29 -7.10 4.90
CA ASN A 154 -1.63 -6.05 5.69
C ASN A 154 -1.37 -4.74 4.94
N THR A 155 -1.76 -4.61 3.66
CA THR A 155 -1.24 -3.51 2.83
C THR A 155 -2.20 -2.33 2.72
N SER A 156 -3.47 -2.55 2.41
CA SER A 156 -4.44 -1.47 2.18
C SER A 156 -5.86 -1.88 2.54
N ILE A 157 -6.77 -0.89 2.55
CA ILE A 157 -8.20 -1.08 2.83
C ILE A 157 -9.01 -0.61 1.63
N LEU A 158 -9.95 -1.44 1.19
CA LEU A 158 -10.99 -1.06 0.27
C LEU A 158 -12.36 -1.11 0.98
N HIS A 159 -13.06 0.00 1.04
CA HIS A 159 -14.48 0.02 1.38
C HIS A 159 -15.29 0.16 0.10
N HIS A 160 -16.06 -0.87 -0.26
CA HIS A 160 -16.82 -0.90 -1.50
C HIS A 160 -18.11 -1.71 -1.35
N HIS A 161 -19.23 -1.17 -1.82
CA HIS A 161 -20.55 -1.81 -1.76
C HIS A 161 -20.90 -2.34 -0.35
N GLY A 162 -20.65 -1.53 0.70
CA GLY A 162 -20.93 -1.88 2.09
C GLY A 162 -19.99 -2.93 2.70
N ARG A 163 -18.94 -3.35 2.00
CA ARG A 163 -17.92 -4.29 2.50
C ARG A 163 -16.63 -3.58 2.83
N LEU A 164 -16.00 -4.02 3.91
CA LEU A 164 -14.65 -3.62 4.28
C LEU A 164 -13.69 -4.76 3.94
N LEU A 165 -12.71 -4.49 3.10
CA LEU A 165 -11.76 -5.48 2.59
C LEU A 165 -10.33 -5.08 2.95
N ALA A 166 -9.61 -5.95 3.65
CA ALA A 166 -8.18 -5.84 3.86
C ALA A 166 -7.43 -6.51 2.69
N LEU A 167 -6.48 -5.80 2.10
CA LEU A 167 -5.83 -6.19 0.85
C LEU A 167 -4.37 -6.55 1.05
N TRP A 168 -3.91 -7.45 0.19
CA TRP A 168 -2.51 -7.79 -0.02
C TRP A 168 -2.29 -8.02 -1.52
N GLU A 169 -1.15 -7.59 -2.08
CA GLU A 169 -0.97 -7.50 -3.53
C GLU A 169 -0.96 -8.83 -4.30
N ALA A 170 -0.69 -9.95 -3.63
CA ALA A 170 -0.50 -11.24 -4.30
C ALA A 170 -1.65 -12.24 -4.08
N GLY A 171 -2.67 -11.91 -3.28
CA GLY A 171 -3.76 -12.84 -2.93
C GLY A 171 -5.16 -12.25 -3.01
N SER A 172 -6.13 -13.01 -2.50
CA SER A 172 -7.51 -12.56 -2.38
C SER A 172 -7.67 -11.52 -1.28
N PRO A 173 -8.57 -10.52 -1.41
CA PRO A 173 -8.98 -9.68 -0.29
C PRO A 173 -9.52 -10.50 0.89
N TYR A 174 -9.36 -9.99 2.10
CA TYR A 174 -10.03 -10.50 3.29
C TYR A 174 -11.16 -9.58 3.71
N GLU A 175 -12.37 -10.10 3.81
CA GLU A 175 -13.52 -9.35 4.31
C GLU A 175 -13.45 -9.24 5.83
N ILE A 176 -13.66 -8.02 6.32
CA ILE A 176 -13.63 -7.62 7.71
C ILE A 176 -15.00 -7.08 8.08
N ASP A 177 -15.54 -7.47 9.21
CA ASP A 177 -16.75 -6.87 9.75
C ASP A 177 -16.46 -5.42 10.17
N PRO A 178 -17.15 -4.41 9.63
CA PRO A 178 -16.88 -3.02 9.94
C PRO A 178 -17.26 -2.61 11.37
N ASP A 179 -18.12 -3.38 12.04
CA ASP A 179 -18.63 -3.04 13.38
C ASP A 179 -17.62 -3.42 14.48
N ASP A 180 -17.01 -4.60 14.39
CA ASP A 180 -16.12 -5.13 15.43
C ASP A 180 -14.73 -5.55 14.92
N LEU A 181 -14.43 -5.30 13.63
CA LEU A 181 -13.19 -5.65 12.93
C LEU A 181 -12.88 -7.15 12.93
N SER A 182 -13.84 -8.03 13.21
CA SER A 182 -13.63 -9.47 13.11
C SER A 182 -13.42 -9.90 11.65
N THR A 183 -12.58 -10.89 11.45
CA THR A 183 -12.30 -11.44 10.13
C THR A 183 -13.43 -12.36 9.68
N VAL A 184 -14.15 -11.97 8.63
CA VAL A 184 -15.18 -12.81 8.00
C VAL A 184 -14.52 -13.93 7.19
N GLY A 185 -13.52 -13.60 6.37
CA GLY A 185 -12.76 -14.57 5.59
C GLY A 185 -12.29 -14.03 4.23
N PRO A 186 -11.63 -14.89 3.42
CA PRO A 186 -11.20 -14.48 2.09
C PRO A 186 -12.41 -14.20 1.18
N TYR A 187 -12.36 -13.05 0.52
CA TYR A 187 -13.41 -12.56 -0.37
C TYR A 187 -13.02 -12.73 -1.84
N SER A 188 -14.00 -12.92 -2.69
CA SER A 188 -13.79 -13.05 -4.13
C SER A 188 -14.92 -12.38 -4.89
N PHE A 189 -14.57 -11.48 -5.76
CA PHE A 189 -15.53 -10.90 -6.71
C PHE A 189 -16.03 -11.98 -7.69
N ALA A 190 -17.32 -11.96 -7.97
CA ALA A 190 -17.97 -12.92 -8.85
C ALA A 190 -18.82 -12.23 -9.92
N GLU A 191 -19.04 -12.92 -11.04
CA GLU A 191 -19.98 -12.46 -12.07
C GLU A 191 -21.41 -12.40 -11.49
N PRO A 192 -22.27 -11.48 -12.01
CA PRO A 192 -23.68 -11.43 -11.61
C PRO A 192 -24.37 -12.79 -11.75
N GLY A 193 -25.15 -13.18 -10.75
CA GLY A 193 -25.84 -14.46 -10.74
C GLY A 193 -25.03 -15.67 -10.27
N GLY A 194 -23.87 -15.45 -9.64
CA GLY A 194 -23.05 -16.53 -9.06
C GLY A 194 -22.19 -17.28 -10.05
N GLY A 195 -21.68 -16.57 -11.04
CA GLY A 195 -20.73 -17.10 -12.06
C GLY A 195 -19.37 -17.50 -11.49
N SER A 196 -18.33 -17.39 -12.34
CA SER A 196 -16.97 -17.78 -11.97
C SER A 196 -16.43 -16.90 -10.85
N SER A 197 -15.83 -17.52 -9.85
CA SER A 197 -15.12 -16.83 -8.76
C SER A 197 -13.68 -16.58 -9.17
N MET A 198 -13.15 -15.41 -8.82
CA MET A 198 -11.74 -15.04 -9.03
C MET A 198 -10.86 -15.33 -7.80
N ARG A 199 -11.31 -16.22 -6.91
CA ARG A 199 -10.55 -16.59 -5.72
C ARG A 199 -9.16 -17.13 -6.07
N GLY A 200 -8.13 -16.66 -5.34
CA GLY A 200 -6.74 -17.04 -5.58
C GLY A 200 -6.11 -16.36 -6.82
N VAL A 201 -6.84 -15.50 -7.52
CA VAL A 201 -6.25 -14.63 -8.54
C VAL A 201 -5.73 -13.37 -7.84
N PRO A 202 -4.48 -12.96 -8.06
CA PRO A 202 -3.92 -11.78 -7.41
C PRO A 202 -4.79 -10.53 -7.61
N PHE A 203 -5.06 -9.83 -6.51
CA PHE A 203 -5.80 -8.58 -6.47
C PHE A 203 -4.92 -7.55 -5.77
N SER A 204 -4.38 -6.58 -6.51
CA SER A 204 -3.42 -5.62 -5.96
C SER A 204 -4.00 -4.85 -4.78
N ALA A 205 -3.12 -4.31 -3.96
CA ALA A 205 -3.51 -3.55 -2.79
C ALA A 205 -3.90 -2.08 -3.10
N HIS A 206 -3.83 -1.65 -4.38
CA HIS A 206 -4.09 -0.27 -4.80
C HIS A 206 -5.26 -0.13 -5.80
N PRO A 207 -6.48 -0.63 -5.46
CA PRO A 207 -7.64 -0.46 -6.34
C PRO A 207 -7.99 1.03 -6.50
N ARG A 208 -8.41 1.41 -7.70
CA ARG A 208 -8.85 2.78 -8.02
C ARG A 208 -10.37 2.80 -8.19
N VAL A 209 -11.01 3.68 -7.43
CA VAL A 209 -12.46 3.89 -7.50
C VAL A 209 -12.73 5.01 -8.50
N ASP A 210 -13.48 4.70 -9.55
CA ASP A 210 -13.88 5.66 -10.57
C ASP A 210 -15.10 6.47 -10.09
N ALA A 211 -15.42 7.53 -10.81
CA ALA A 211 -16.49 8.46 -10.45
C ALA A 211 -17.90 7.85 -10.47
N ASP A 212 -18.10 6.77 -11.21
CA ASP A 212 -19.35 6.00 -11.23
C ASP A 212 -19.46 4.97 -10.09
N GLY A 213 -18.46 4.94 -9.21
CA GLY A 213 -18.35 3.98 -8.10
C GLY A 213 -17.82 2.61 -8.51
N SER A 214 -17.50 2.39 -9.79
CA SER A 214 -16.82 1.17 -10.20
C SER A 214 -15.37 1.14 -9.72
N VAL A 215 -14.82 -0.07 -9.57
CA VAL A 215 -13.44 -0.29 -9.14
C VAL A 215 -12.64 -0.91 -10.26
N TRP A 216 -11.50 -0.31 -10.53
CA TRP A 216 -10.45 -0.87 -11.38
C TRP A 216 -9.32 -1.38 -10.51
N ASN A 217 -8.81 -2.57 -10.85
CA ASN A 217 -7.64 -3.12 -10.19
C ASN A 217 -6.84 -4.00 -11.15
N PHE A 218 -5.65 -4.36 -10.73
CA PHE A 218 -4.82 -5.33 -11.42
C PHE A 218 -4.29 -6.37 -10.43
N GLY A 219 -3.60 -7.37 -10.93
CA GLY A 219 -2.79 -8.29 -10.18
C GLY A 219 -1.73 -8.87 -11.09
N TYR A 220 -0.63 -9.34 -10.54
CA TYR A 220 0.41 -9.98 -11.33
C TYR A 220 0.69 -11.40 -10.85
N ALA A 221 0.88 -12.29 -11.80
CA ALA A 221 1.22 -13.69 -11.58
C ALA A 221 2.61 -13.95 -12.15
N SER A 222 3.66 -13.75 -11.33
CA SER A 222 5.04 -13.76 -11.76
C SER A 222 5.43 -15.05 -12.49
N ALA A 223 5.09 -16.21 -11.93
CA ALA A 223 5.41 -17.51 -12.53
C ALA A 223 4.66 -17.78 -13.84
N ALA A 224 3.52 -17.14 -14.06
CA ALA A 224 2.73 -17.28 -15.29
C ALA A 224 3.07 -16.21 -16.34
N GLY A 225 3.84 -15.17 -15.99
CA GLY A 225 4.14 -14.05 -16.88
C GLY A 225 2.91 -13.24 -17.27
N LEU A 226 1.95 -13.08 -16.35
CA LEU A 226 0.66 -12.47 -16.65
C LEU A 226 0.32 -11.33 -15.69
N LEU A 227 -0.16 -10.23 -16.25
CA LEU A 227 -0.97 -9.23 -15.55
C LEU A 227 -2.45 -9.56 -15.77
N VAL A 228 -3.24 -9.42 -14.73
CA VAL A 228 -4.70 -9.57 -14.74
C VAL A 228 -5.31 -8.22 -14.41
N PHE A 229 -6.36 -7.83 -15.10
CA PHE A 229 -7.10 -6.60 -14.85
C PHE A 229 -8.53 -6.91 -14.41
N TRP A 230 -9.02 -6.13 -13.47
CA TRP A 230 -10.32 -6.28 -12.87
C TRP A 230 -11.15 -5.02 -13.10
N HIS A 231 -12.39 -5.21 -13.53
CA HIS A 231 -13.41 -4.16 -13.55
C HIS A 231 -14.61 -4.62 -12.74
N ILE A 232 -14.86 -3.96 -11.64
CA ILE A 232 -15.90 -4.30 -10.66
C ILE A 232 -16.91 -3.18 -10.63
N GLY A 233 -18.19 -3.52 -10.75
CA GLY A 233 -19.29 -2.55 -10.72
C GLY A 233 -19.49 -1.92 -9.33
N ALA A 234 -20.15 -0.79 -9.29
CA ALA A 234 -20.52 -0.11 -8.05
C ALA A 234 -21.37 -1.01 -7.11
N ASP A 235 -22.01 -2.03 -7.65
CA ASP A 235 -22.77 -3.06 -6.93
C ASP A 235 -21.91 -4.23 -6.42
N GLY A 236 -20.58 -4.16 -6.58
CA GLY A 236 -19.65 -5.21 -6.19
C GLY A 236 -19.54 -6.40 -7.14
N SER A 237 -20.27 -6.41 -8.26
CA SER A 237 -20.21 -7.47 -9.24
C SER A 237 -18.97 -7.36 -10.14
N LEU A 238 -18.40 -8.49 -10.55
CA LEU A 238 -17.33 -8.52 -11.56
C LEU A 238 -17.94 -8.26 -12.94
N LEU A 239 -17.69 -7.07 -13.51
CA LEU A 239 -18.18 -6.68 -14.82
C LEU A 239 -17.32 -7.22 -15.95
N ASN A 240 -16.00 -7.15 -15.80
CA ASN A 240 -15.03 -7.61 -16.80
C ASN A 240 -13.71 -7.99 -16.14
N ALA A 241 -12.95 -8.87 -16.80
CA ALA A 241 -11.59 -9.18 -16.47
C ALA A 241 -10.77 -9.37 -17.74
N GLY A 242 -9.55 -8.82 -17.74
CA GLY A 242 -8.62 -8.93 -18.87
C GLY A 242 -7.26 -9.47 -18.43
N ARG A 243 -6.40 -9.76 -19.41
CA ARG A 243 -5.02 -10.15 -19.14
C ARG A 243 -4.07 -9.64 -20.20
N VAL A 244 -2.84 -9.36 -19.80
CA VAL A 244 -1.73 -9.03 -20.69
C VAL A 244 -0.53 -9.90 -20.32
N ALA A 245 0.09 -10.53 -21.32
CA ALA A 245 1.33 -11.26 -21.11
C ALA A 245 2.51 -10.29 -21.04
N VAL A 246 3.38 -10.50 -20.07
CA VAL A 246 4.57 -9.68 -19.83
C VAL A 246 5.78 -10.61 -19.68
N ASP A 247 6.76 -10.45 -20.56
CA ASP A 247 8.01 -11.22 -20.54
C ASP A 247 9.21 -10.26 -20.76
N PRO A 248 10.17 -10.24 -19.85
CA PRO A 248 10.15 -10.87 -18.53
C PRO A 248 9.08 -10.23 -17.63
N MET A 249 8.50 -11.04 -16.75
CA MET A 249 7.59 -10.53 -15.73
C MET A 249 8.37 -9.69 -14.71
N THR A 250 7.72 -8.72 -14.14
CA THR A 250 8.27 -7.77 -13.17
C THR A 250 7.33 -7.63 -11.97
N MET A 251 7.69 -6.82 -11.00
CA MET A 251 6.91 -6.55 -9.78
C MET A 251 6.35 -5.12 -9.80
N PRO A 252 5.22 -4.84 -10.51
CA PRO A 252 4.52 -3.57 -10.38
C PRO A 252 3.73 -3.56 -9.07
N HIS A 253 3.81 -2.45 -8.32
CA HIS A 253 3.14 -2.35 -7.02
C HIS A 253 1.80 -1.62 -7.09
N ASP A 254 1.74 -0.51 -7.82
CA ASP A 254 0.57 0.36 -7.98
C ASP A 254 0.36 0.71 -9.46
N PHE A 255 -0.73 1.38 -9.78
CA PHE A 255 -1.08 1.81 -11.14
C PHE A 255 -1.98 3.04 -11.13
N VAL A 256 -2.18 3.64 -12.30
CA VAL A 256 -3.12 4.74 -12.46
C VAL A 256 -4.22 4.42 -13.46
N VAL A 257 -5.36 5.08 -13.25
CA VAL A 257 -6.56 4.96 -14.04
C VAL A 257 -6.99 6.34 -14.52
N THR A 258 -7.32 6.44 -15.82
CA THR A 258 -7.96 7.61 -16.39
C THR A 258 -9.39 7.28 -16.83
N GLU A 259 -10.07 8.20 -17.48
CA GLU A 259 -11.39 7.90 -18.06
C GLU A 259 -11.34 6.74 -19.07
N ARG A 260 -10.23 6.60 -19.84
CA ARG A 260 -10.14 5.66 -20.96
C ARG A 260 -9.07 4.60 -20.82
N HIS A 261 -8.05 4.81 -20.00
CA HIS A 261 -6.89 3.92 -19.94
C HIS A 261 -6.51 3.53 -18.51
N LEU A 262 -5.86 2.37 -18.40
CA LEU A 262 -5.08 1.94 -17.26
C LEU A 262 -3.60 2.09 -17.63
N VAL A 263 -2.77 2.62 -16.74
CA VAL A 263 -1.35 2.78 -16.99
C VAL A 263 -0.55 2.16 -15.85
N LEU A 264 0.39 1.27 -16.18
CA LEU A 264 1.30 0.63 -15.25
C LEU A 264 2.75 0.96 -15.64
N LEU A 265 3.56 1.29 -14.65
CA LEU A 265 5.01 1.29 -14.79
C LEU A 265 5.54 -0.07 -14.37
N LEU A 266 6.25 -0.72 -15.27
CA LEU A 266 6.82 -2.05 -15.10
C LEU A 266 8.34 -1.90 -14.93
N PRO A 267 8.83 -1.83 -13.67
CA PRO A 267 10.25 -1.61 -13.40
C PRO A 267 11.09 -2.79 -13.93
N PRO A 268 12.36 -2.58 -14.32
CA PRO A 268 13.23 -3.68 -14.74
C PRO A 268 13.73 -4.51 -13.55
N PHE A 269 12.82 -4.92 -12.67
CA PHE A 269 13.02 -5.87 -11.59
C PHE A 269 12.42 -7.20 -12.00
N HIS A 270 13.20 -7.95 -12.80
CA HIS A 270 12.71 -9.09 -13.57
C HIS A 270 12.60 -10.34 -12.73
N TYR A 271 11.45 -11.02 -12.82
CA TYR A 271 11.25 -12.33 -12.21
C TYR A 271 12.20 -13.38 -12.84
N ARG A 272 13.10 -13.93 -12.03
CA ARG A 272 14.11 -14.92 -12.37
C ARG A 272 14.14 -15.97 -11.28
N PRO A 273 13.21 -16.93 -11.26
CA PRO A 273 13.13 -17.91 -10.19
C PRO A 273 14.41 -18.72 -10.10
N GLN A 274 14.97 -18.79 -8.90
CA GLN A 274 16.17 -19.56 -8.57
C GLN A 274 15.82 -20.65 -7.58
N ALA A 275 16.45 -21.84 -7.75
CA ALA A 275 16.14 -23.00 -6.93
C ALA A 275 16.54 -22.84 -5.45
N ASN A 276 17.40 -21.89 -5.14
CA ASN A 276 17.91 -21.60 -3.80
C ASN A 276 17.52 -20.20 -3.30
N ALA A 277 16.45 -19.60 -3.84
CA ALA A 277 15.94 -18.32 -3.35
C ALA A 277 15.49 -18.45 -1.89
N GLU A 278 15.95 -17.54 -1.04
CA GLU A 278 15.57 -17.52 0.39
C GLU A 278 14.20 -16.91 0.61
N GLY A 279 13.80 -15.97 -0.25
CA GLY A 279 12.51 -15.29 -0.23
C GLY A 279 12.06 -14.87 -1.63
N PHE A 280 10.88 -14.24 -1.72
CA PHE A 280 10.29 -13.83 -2.99
C PHE A 280 11.14 -12.79 -3.74
N LEU A 281 11.74 -11.84 -3.02
CA LEU A 281 12.58 -10.80 -3.62
C LEU A 281 13.84 -11.39 -4.27
N ASN A 282 14.40 -12.48 -3.70
CA ASN A 282 15.56 -13.18 -4.27
C ASN A 282 15.23 -13.92 -5.57
N MET A 283 13.96 -13.99 -5.96
CA MET A 283 13.53 -14.47 -7.28
C MET A 283 13.48 -13.37 -8.33
N HIS A 284 13.96 -12.17 -8.01
CA HIS A 284 13.97 -11.03 -8.93
C HIS A 284 15.38 -10.49 -9.10
N GLU A 285 15.64 -9.94 -10.28
CA GLU A 285 16.91 -9.33 -10.65
C GLU A 285 16.68 -7.89 -11.13
N TRP A 286 17.34 -6.92 -10.48
CA TRP A 286 17.34 -5.54 -10.96
C TRP A 286 18.31 -5.38 -12.12
N ARG A 287 17.82 -4.84 -13.24
CA ARG A 287 18.56 -4.63 -14.50
C ARG A 287 18.52 -3.15 -14.87
N PRO A 288 19.41 -2.31 -14.31
CA PRO A 288 19.41 -0.87 -14.55
C PRO A 288 19.66 -0.48 -16.02
N GLU A 289 20.20 -1.39 -16.84
CA GLU A 289 20.40 -1.24 -18.27
C GLU A 289 19.13 -1.48 -19.10
N ASP A 290 18.11 -2.12 -18.55
CA ASP A 290 16.84 -2.35 -19.19
C ASP A 290 15.87 -1.17 -18.88
N PRO A 291 14.97 -0.81 -19.80
CA PRO A 291 14.03 0.28 -19.56
C PRO A 291 12.92 -0.14 -18.57
N CYS A 292 12.38 0.84 -17.83
CA CYS A 292 11.08 0.72 -17.22
C CYS A 292 10.01 0.77 -18.33
N ARG A 293 9.30 -0.33 -18.55
CA ARG A 293 8.23 -0.40 -19.56
C ARG A 293 6.96 0.23 -19.01
N VAL A 294 6.31 1.05 -19.82
CA VAL A 294 5.04 1.69 -19.49
C VAL A 294 3.94 1.01 -20.29
N LEU A 295 3.12 0.22 -19.63
CA LEU A 295 1.97 -0.46 -20.21
C LEU A 295 0.75 0.44 -20.18
N VAL A 296 0.12 0.67 -21.32
CA VAL A 296 -1.14 1.41 -21.47
C VAL A 296 -2.21 0.46 -22.00
N VAL A 297 -3.31 0.31 -21.27
CA VAL A 297 -4.41 -0.62 -21.60
C VAL A 297 -5.71 0.16 -21.78
N ASP A 298 -6.47 -0.11 -22.84
CA ASP A 298 -7.79 0.50 -23.08
C ASP A 298 -8.84 -0.11 -22.12
N LYS A 299 -9.55 0.72 -21.37
CA LYS A 299 -10.61 0.28 -20.44
C LYS A 299 -11.80 -0.38 -21.15
N ASN A 300 -12.08 0.00 -22.40
CA ASN A 300 -13.19 -0.56 -23.18
C ASN A 300 -12.83 -1.92 -23.81
N ASP A 301 -11.54 -2.15 -24.07
CA ASP A 301 -11.02 -3.40 -24.60
C ASP A 301 -9.70 -3.76 -23.91
N LEU A 302 -9.77 -4.51 -22.81
CA LEU A 302 -8.62 -4.92 -22.02
C LEU A 302 -7.60 -5.79 -22.78
N SER A 303 -7.89 -6.20 -24.02
CA SER A 303 -6.93 -6.84 -24.92
C SER A 303 -6.13 -5.82 -25.75
N SER A 304 -6.64 -4.59 -25.89
CA SER A 304 -6.00 -3.50 -26.62
C SER A 304 -5.01 -2.77 -25.72
N HIS A 305 -3.72 -2.90 -26.03
CA HIS A 305 -2.65 -2.29 -25.24
C HIS A 305 -1.42 -1.97 -26.08
N PHE A 306 -0.55 -1.15 -25.52
CA PHE A 306 0.77 -0.88 -26.08
C PHE A 306 1.77 -0.58 -24.97
N PHE A 307 3.06 -0.63 -25.32
CA PHE A 307 4.15 -0.31 -24.42
C PHE A 307 4.90 0.94 -24.88
N LEU A 308 5.37 1.70 -23.91
CA LEU A 308 6.37 2.76 -24.01
C LEU A 308 7.52 2.44 -23.08
N GLU A 309 8.56 3.26 -23.11
CA GLU A 309 9.76 3.07 -22.31
C GLU A 309 10.20 4.36 -21.62
N LEU A 310 10.67 4.22 -20.40
CA LEU A 310 11.34 5.23 -19.58
C LEU A 310 12.69 4.68 -19.11
N PRO A 311 13.62 5.52 -18.66
CA PRO A 311 14.79 5.05 -17.95
C PRO A 311 14.42 4.13 -16.78
N ALA A 312 15.33 3.21 -16.42
CA ALA A 312 15.14 2.33 -15.26
C ALA A 312 14.76 3.13 -14.02
N GLN A 313 13.70 2.73 -13.36
CA GLN A 313 13.16 3.39 -12.17
C GLN A 313 12.26 2.45 -11.39
N TRP A 314 12.09 2.74 -10.10
CA TRP A 314 11.17 2.07 -9.20
C TRP A 314 10.08 3.03 -8.75
N VAL A 315 8.85 2.58 -8.69
CA VAL A 315 7.70 3.35 -8.19
C VAL A 315 6.90 2.46 -7.25
N PHE A 316 6.71 2.93 -6.01
CA PHE A 316 5.71 2.33 -5.13
C PHE A 316 4.34 2.91 -5.43
N HIS A 317 4.17 4.24 -5.29
CA HIS A 317 2.84 4.84 -5.27
C HIS A 317 2.67 5.94 -6.31
N PHE A 318 1.47 6.00 -6.83
CA PHE A 318 0.98 7.08 -7.69
C PHE A 318 -0.04 7.92 -6.92
N GLY A 319 -0.05 9.24 -7.17
CA GLY A 319 -1.11 10.10 -6.68
C GLY A 319 -2.40 9.89 -7.48
N ASN A 320 -2.45 10.40 -8.70
CA ASN A 320 -3.63 10.28 -9.57
C ASN A 320 -3.25 10.36 -11.05
N ALA A 321 -4.24 10.15 -11.92
CA ALA A 321 -4.11 10.38 -13.36
C ALA A 321 -5.39 10.95 -13.97
N TRP A 322 -5.22 11.64 -15.08
CA TRP A 322 -6.31 12.12 -15.92
C TRP A 322 -5.89 12.20 -17.39
N GLU A 323 -6.85 12.26 -18.27
CA GLU A 323 -6.62 12.27 -19.70
C GLU A 323 -7.48 13.34 -20.37
N ASP A 324 -6.84 14.17 -21.19
CA ASP A 324 -7.54 15.20 -21.95
C ASP A 324 -8.20 14.66 -23.25
N SER A 325 -8.99 15.49 -23.91
CA SER A 325 -9.66 15.14 -25.17
C SER A 325 -8.71 14.90 -26.34
N ALA A 326 -7.46 15.35 -26.24
CA ALA A 326 -6.43 15.09 -27.23
C ALA A 326 -5.76 13.72 -27.05
N GLY A 327 -6.02 13.02 -25.95
CA GLY A 327 -5.43 11.73 -25.61
C GLY A 327 -4.10 11.86 -24.89
N VAL A 328 -3.87 12.98 -24.19
CA VAL A 328 -2.70 13.15 -23.35
C VAL A 328 -3.05 12.80 -21.92
N ILE A 329 -2.40 11.77 -21.40
CA ILE A 329 -2.49 11.35 -20.00
C ILE A 329 -1.44 12.10 -19.20
N ARG A 330 -1.85 12.60 -18.02
CA ARG A 330 -0.97 13.17 -17.01
C ARG A 330 -1.18 12.43 -15.70
N PHE A 331 -0.08 12.12 -15.04
CA PHE A 331 -0.11 11.44 -13.73
C PHE A 331 1.14 11.82 -12.93
N ASP A 332 1.12 11.52 -11.65
CA ASP A 332 2.23 11.73 -10.73
C ASP A 332 2.58 10.47 -9.97
N ALA A 333 3.83 10.36 -9.53
CA ALA A 333 4.31 9.24 -8.73
C ALA A 333 5.49 9.59 -7.84
N ALA A 334 5.61 8.87 -6.73
CA ALA A 334 6.82 8.80 -5.93
C ALA A 334 7.81 7.82 -6.58
N ARG A 335 8.86 8.35 -7.20
CA ARG A 335 9.84 7.60 -7.99
C ARG A 335 11.18 7.47 -7.26
N ALA A 336 11.65 6.25 -7.10
CA ALA A 336 13.01 5.92 -6.64
C ALA A 336 13.92 5.53 -7.83
N PRO A 337 15.24 5.66 -7.70
CA PRO A 337 16.17 5.28 -8.76
C PRO A 337 16.26 3.76 -8.95
N ASP A 338 16.03 2.99 -7.90
CA ASP A 338 16.17 1.53 -7.85
C ASP A 338 15.29 0.93 -6.73
N PRO A 339 15.16 -0.40 -6.63
CA PRO A 339 14.33 -1.04 -5.59
C PRO A 339 15.03 -1.20 -4.22
N SER A 340 16.16 -0.56 -3.94
CA SER A 340 16.93 -0.78 -2.69
C SER A 340 16.12 -0.56 -1.41
N ILE A 341 15.17 0.38 -1.44
CA ILE A 341 14.24 0.56 -0.32
C ILE A 341 13.44 -0.71 -0.02
N MET A 342 13.02 -1.43 -1.06
CA MET A 342 12.29 -2.69 -0.95
C MET A 342 13.21 -3.87 -0.64
N THR A 343 14.34 -3.98 -1.31
CA THR A 343 15.20 -5.16 -1.24
C THR A 343 16.19 -5.14 -0.09
N GLU A 344 16.53 -3.94 0.43
CA GLU A 344 17.56 -3.75 1.44
C GLU A 344 17.00 -3.05 2.69
N THR A 345 16.50 -1.80 2.55
CA THR A 345 16.10 -0.98 3.70
C THR A 345 15.04 -1.66 4.57
N PHE A 346 13.97 -2.19 3.97
CA PHE A 346 12.89 -2.84 4.72
C PHE A 346 13.28 -4.20 5.31
N THR A 347 14.37 -4.79 4.84
CA THR A 347 14.99 -5.97 5.44
C THR A 347 15.89 -5.58 6.62
N GLU A 348 16.77 -4.59 6.41
CA GLU A 348 17.72 -4.16 7.42
C GLU A 348 17.05 -3.57 8.66
N ILE A 349 15.97 -2.81 8.50
CA ILE A 349 15.23 -2.25 9.64
C ILE A 349 14.62 -3.34 10.53
N MET A 350 14.20 -4.47 9.95
CA MET A 350 13.67 -5.60 10.71
C MET A 350 14.75 -6.31 11.54
N ARG A 351 16.02 -6.12 11.21
CA ARG A 351 17.16 -6.57 11.98
C ARG A 351 17.63 -5.54 13.02
N GLY A 352 17.09 -4.32 12.97
CA GLY A 352 17.48 -3.23 13.86
C GLY A 352 18.56 -2.29 13.29
N ASN A 353 18.84 -2.38 11.99
CA ASN A 353 19.72 -1.42 11.33
C ASN A 353 18.92 -0.18 10.91
N PRO A 354 19.23 1.01 11.48
CA PRO A 354 18.45 2.22 11.23
C PRO A 354 18.82 2.97 9.94
N ASP A 355 19.65 2.41 9.07
CA ASP A 355 20.03 3.10 7.84
C ASP A 355 18.88 3.05 6.81
N TYR A 356 18.24 4.19 6.59
CA TYR A 356 17.24 4.39 5.56
C TYR A 356 17.93 4.69 4.24
N GLY A 357 17.87 3.76 3.32
CA GLY A 357 18.39 3.89 1.97
C GLY A 357 17.79 5.06 1.16
N ARG A 358 17.97 5.02 -0.15
CA ARG A 358 17.53 6.06 -1.08
C ARG A 358 16.00 6.16 -1.13
N ALA A 359 15.48 7.31 -0.74
CA ALA A 359 14.06 7.61 -0.78
C ALA A 359 13.58 8.05 -2.18
N ALA A 360 12.28 7.92 -2.42
CA ALA A 360 11.63 8.36 -3.64
C ALA A 360 11.50 9.89 -3.71
N ARG A 361 11.35 10.43 -4.92
CA ARG A 361 11.05 11.85 -5.19
C ARG A 361 9.80 11.94 -6.04
N HIS A 362 9.09 13.04 -5.96
CA HIS A 362 7.85 13.24 -6.70
C HIS A 362 8.09 13.69 -8.14
N TYR A 363 7.52 12.93 -9.08
CA TYR A 363 7.63 13.18 -10.52
C TYR A 363 6.25 13.27 -11.16
N GLY A 364 6.11 14.24 -12.09
CA GLY A 364 5.00 14.34 -13.02
C GLY A 364 5.35 13.66 -14.35
N TYR A 365 4.35 13.00 -14.94
CA TYR A 365 4.47 12.29 -16.21
C TYR A 365 3.47 12.84 -17.22
N ARG A 366 3.91 12.94 -18.48
CA ARG A 366 3.08 13.31 -19.61
C ARG A 366 3.19 12.23 -20.70
N LEU A 367 2.11 11.52 -20.97
CA LEU A 367 2.02 10.44 -21.95
C LEU A 367 1.03 10.84 -23.04
N ASP A 368 1.48 10.83 -24.30
CA ASP A 368 0.64 11.07 -25.48
C ASP A 368 0.30 9.72 -26.12
N THR A 369 -0.97 9.29 -26.01
CA THR A 369 -1.43 7.99 -26.50
C THR A 369 -1.41 7.89 -28.03
N ARG A 370 -1.54 9.02 -28.74
CA ARG A 370 -1.56 9.06 -30.20
C ARG A 370 -0.14 9.12 -30.79
N ALA A 371 0.70 9.99 -30.23
CA ALA A 371 2.10 10.08 -30.62
C ALA A 371 2.95 8.92 -30.09
N ARG A 372 2.43 8.19 -29.08
CA ARG A 372 3.13 7.12 -28.37
C ARG A 372 4.46 7.58 -27.77
N THR A 373 4.39 8.68 -27.03
CA THR A 373 5.56 9.27 -26.35
C THR A 373 5.24 9.47 -24.88
N ILE A 374 6.25 9.40 -24.05
CA ILE A 374 6.16 9.70 -22.62
C ILE A 374 7.37 10.54 -22.21
N SER A 375 7.15 11.47 -21.29
CA SER A 375 8.18 12.26 -20.63
C SER A 375 7.88 12.36 -19.14
N GLU A 376 8.91 12.64 -18.36
CA GLU A 376 8.83 12.83 -16.91
C GLU A 376 9.57 14.10 -16.49
N GLU A 377 9.13 14.72 -15.40
CA GLU A 377 9.79 15.87 -14.80
C GLU A 377 9.67 15.85 -13.29
N ALA A 378 10.69 16.33 -12.57
CA ALA A 378 10.63 16.46 -11.12
C ALA A 378 9.64 17.58 -10.75
N MET A 379 8.74 17.31 -9.81
CA MET A 379 7.73 18.26 -9.36
C MET A 379 8.20 19.11 -8.17
N LEU A 380 9.21 18.64 -7.46
CA LEU A 380 9.77 19.29 -6.27
C LEU A 380 11.26 19.57 -6.42
N GLU A 381 11.77 20.46 -5.58
CA GLU A 381 13.19 20.77 -5.52
C GLU A 381 14.04 19.54 -5.16
N PRO A 382 15.30 19.49 -5.62
CA PRO A 382 16.23 18.44 -5.23
C PRO A 382 16.39 18.39 -3.70
N GLY A 383 16.50 17.16 -3.16
CA GLY A 383 16.65 16.93 -1.71
C GLY A 383 15.33 16.78 -0.95
N ILE A 384 14.17 16.92 -1.61
CA ILE A 384 12.88 16.57 -1.00
C ILE A 384 12.51 15.16 -1.41
N PHE A 385 12.49 14.25 -0.45
CA PHE A 385 12.01 12.87 -0.60
C PHE A 385 10.53 12.79 -0.24
N THR A 386 9.78 11.95 -0.95
CA THR A 386 8.32 11.87 -0.78
C THR A 386 7.83 10.45 -0.88
N GLU A 387 6.74 10.15 -0.16
CA GLU A 387 5.95 8.92 -0.29
C GLU A 387 4.51 9.12 0.18
N PHE A 388 3.66 8.10 -0.02
CA PHE A 388 2.26 8.10 0.36
C PHE A 388 1.45 9.24 -0.26
N PRO A 389 1.46 9.40 -1.60
CA PRO A 389 0.64 10.42 -2.24
C PRO A 389 -0.85 10.09 -2.12
N SER A 390 -1.64 11.09 -1.74
CA SER A 390 -3.09 11.01 -1.58
C SER A 390 -3.74 12.26 -2.20
N ILE A 391 -4.97 12.12 -2.65
CA ILE A 391 -5.74 13.19 -3.31
C ILE A 391 -7.11 13.33 -2.68
N ASP A 392 -7.83 14.39 -3.01
CA ASP A 392 -9.27 14.45 -2.79
C ASP A 392 -9.95 13.30 -3.55
N PRO A 393 -10.63 12.35 -2.87
CA PRO A 393 -11.21 11.17 -3.54
C PRO A 393 -12.27 11.51 -4.61
N ARG A 394 -12.82 12.73 -4.59
CA ARG A 394 -13.81 13.20 -5.58
C ARG A 394 -13.21 13.50 -6.95
N VAL A 395 -11.88 13.65 -7.04
CA VAL A 395 -11.15 13.84 -8.30
C VAL A 395 -10.37 12.59 -8.75
N SER A 396 -10.64 11.43 -8.14
CA SER A 396 -10.04 10.17 -8.56
C SER A 396 -10.29 9.89 -10.04
N CYS A 397 -9.24 9.49 -10.79
CA CYS A 397 -9.28 9.22 -12.23
C CYS A 397 -9.64 10.44 -13.10
N ARG A 398 -9.56 11.66 -12.57
CA ARG A 398 -9.92 12.93 -13.22
C ARG A 398 -8.84 13.98 -13.04
N GLN A 399 -8.99 15.10 -13.73
CA GLN A 399 -8.10 16.25 -13.54
C GLN A 399 -8.12 16.70 -12.08
N TYR A 400 -6.93 16.88 -11.53
CA TYR A 400 -6.69 17.25 -10.13
C TYR A 400 -5.58 18.29 -10.06
N ARG A 401 -5.48 18.93 -8.92
CA ARG A 401 -4.55 20.01 -8.67
C ARG A 401 -3.75 19.83 -7.38
N LYS A 402 -4.35 19.20 -6.36
CA LYS A 402 -3.74 19.11 -5.04
C LYS A 402 -3.34 17.66 -4.72
N ILE A 403 -2.14 17.50 -4.17
CA ILE A 403 -1.62 16.22 -3.71
C ILE A 403 -1.21 16.37 -2.25
N VAL A 404 -1.66 15.48 -1.39
CA VAL A 404 -1.14 15.28 -0.04
C VAL A 404 -0.06 14.20 -0.10
N PHE A 405 1.06 14.39 0.54
CA PHE A 405 2.11 13.37 0.68
C PHE A 405 2.93 13.58 1.95
N LEU A 406 3.64 12.55 2.37
CA LEU A 406 4.69 12.68 3.36
C LEU A 406 6.02 13.03 2.69
N SER A 407 6.86 13.83 3.37
CA SER A 407 8.19 14.16 2.88
C SER A 407 9.25 14.18 3.97
N GLN A 408 10.49 14.20 3.51
CA GLN A 408 11.68 14.50 4.30
C GLN A 408 12.58 15.44 3.48
N ASN A 409 13.13 16.44 4.16
CA ASN A 409 14.15 17.29 3.57
C ASN A 409 15.55 16.76 3.91
N GLU A 410 16.34 16.42 2.90
CA GLU A 410 17.71 15.92 3.04
C GLU A 410 18.63 16.89 3.81
N ALA A 411 18.35 18.21 3.72
CA ALA A 411 19.12 19.25 4.42
C ALA A 411 18.76 19.36 5.93
N ASP A 412 17.60 18.82 6.33
CA ASP A 412 17.11 18.82 7.73
C ASP A 412 16.40 17.51 8.03
N PRO A 413 17.12 16.37 8.03
CA PRO A 413 16.54 15.07 8.27
C PRO A 413 16.10 14.92 9.73
N ALA A 414 15.06 14.10 9.96
CA ALA A 414 14.71 13.68 11.31
C ALA A 414 15.75 12.70 11.87
N GLU A 415 15.87 12.64 13.20
CA GLU A 415 16.78 11.71 13.89
C GLU A 415 16.51 10.25 13.51
N HIS A 416 15.25 9.89 13.33
CA HIS A 416 14.81 8.54 12.92
C HIS A 416 15.01 8.24 11.41
N GLY A 417 15.50 9.19 10.62
CA GLY A 417 15.83 9.00 9.20
C GLY A 417 14.66 8.78 8.25
N THR A 418 13.40 8.74 8.72
CA THR A 418 12.22 8.55 7.88
C THR A 418 11.54 9.86 7.51
N LEU A 419 10.45 9.78 6.72
CA LEU A 419 9.61 10.92 6.41
C LEU A 419 9.05 11.56 7.68
N ASN A 420 9.08 12.89 7.78
CA ASN A 420 8.70 13.63 8.98
C ASN A 420 7.86 14.89 8.72
N GLU A 421 7.44 15.09 7.48
CA GLU A 421 6.60 16.22 7.09
C GLU A 421 5.31 15.72 6.44
N VAL A 422 4.18 16.37 6.74
CA VAL A 422 2.93 16.24 5.97
C VAL A 422 2.77 17.46 5.09
N ASN A 423 2.41 17.25 3.82
CA ASN A 423 2.35 18.30 2.81
C ASN A 423 1.01 18.35 2.11
N LEU A 424 0.62 19.54 1.67
CA LEU A 424 -0.31 19.77 0.59
C LEU A 424 0.42 20.52 -0.52
N PHE A 425 0.54 19.89 -1.68
CA PHE A 425 1.22 20.44 -2.84
C PHE A 425 0.20 20.83 -3.93
N ASP A 426 0.30 22.04 -4.42
CA ASP A 426 -0.52 22.56 -5.53
C ASP A 426 0.27 22.50 -6.82
N ILE A 427 -0.12 21.63 -7.73
CA ILE A 427 0.58 21.34 -8.99
C ILE A 427 0.66 22.57 -9.90
N GLU A 428 -0.41 23.39 -9.94
CA GLU A 428 -0.46 24.54 -10.86
C GLU A 428 0.43 25.70 -10.41
N SER A 429 0.46 25.97 -9.11
CA SER A 429 1.28 27.07 -8.57
C SER A 429 2.68 26.64 -8.14
N GLY A 430 2.94 25.32 -8.01
CA GLY A 430 4.17 24.79 -7.45
C GLY A 430 4.31 25.06 -5.94
N ARG A 431 3.25 25.52 -5.28
CA ARG A 431 3.29 25.85 -3.85
C ARG A 431 3.18 24.58 -3.01
N ARG A 432 4.09 24.45 -2.06
CA ARG A 432 4.09 23.42 -1.00
C ARG A 432 3.71 24.09 0.32
N ASP A 433 2.63 23.64 0.96
CA ASP A 433 2.24 23.98 2.32
C ASP A 433 2.45 22.77 3.20
N TYR A 434 3.29 22.87 4.25
CA TYR A 434 3.70 21.69 5.00
C TYR A 434 3.90 21.96 6.48
N PHE A 435 3.74 20.90 7.26
CA PHE A 435 4.03 20.84 8.68
C PHE A 435 5.10 19.78 8.95
N ARG A 436 6.18 20.16 9.66
CA ARG A 436 7.22 19.25 10.11
C ARG A 436 6.87 18.73 11.51
N TYR A 437 6.76 17.42 11.63
CA TYR A 437 6.56 16.75 12.90
C TYR A 437 7.80 16.88 13.79
N PRO A 438 7.64 16.90 15.15
CA PRO A 438 8.76 16.73 16.08
C PRO A 438 9.50 15.41 15.81
N ASP A 439 10.82 15.39 16.03
CA ASP A 439 11.66 14.20 15.78
C ASP A 439 11.24 12.97 16.61
N THR A 440 10.46 13.17 17.68
CA THR A 440 9.87 12.08 18.45
C THR A 440 8.67 11.41 17.79
N ARG A 441 8.24 11.86 16.62
CA ARG A 441 7.04 11.37 15.93
C ARG A 441 7.33 10.95 14.51
N ILE A 442 6.88 9.75 14.16
CA ILE A 442 6.93 9.22 12.79
C ILE A 442 5.51 9.27 12.22
N PRO A 443 5.22 10.15 11.25
CA PRO A 443 3.92 10.18 10.60
C PRO A 443 3.71 8.97 9.71
N GLU A 444 2.48 8.51 9.64
CA GLU A 444 1.98 7.51 8.70
C GLU A 444 1.20 8.20 7.56
N GLU A 445 0.70 7.45 6.59
CA GLU A 445 -0.10 8.02 5.50
C GLU A 445 -1.16 9.02 6.01
N HIS A 446 -1.27 10.15 5.32
CA HIS A 446 -2.27 11.19 5.56
C HIS A 446 -3.20 11.32 4.37
N LEU A 447 -4.50 11.34 4.64
CA LEU A 447 -5.54 11.37 3.63
C LEU A 447 -6.19 12.75 3.54
N TYR A 448 -6.49 13.18 2.32
CA TYR A 448 -7.40 14.30 2.12
C TYR A 448 -8.84 13.85 2.41
N VAL A 449 -9.50 14.55 3.33
CA VAL A 449 -10.92 14.34 3.70
C VAL A 449 -11.73 15.55 3.30
N PRO A 450 -12.61 15.44 2.31
CA PRO A 450 -13.38 16.58 1.84
C PRO A 450 -14.38 17.05 2.91
N ARG A 451 -14.52 18.37 3.04
CA ARG A 451 -15.56 18.95 3.88
C ARG A 451 -16.93 18.78 3.21
N PRO A 452 -17.98 18.36 3.94
CA PRO A 452 -19.32 18.24 3.38
C PRO A 452 -19.76 19.52 2.68
N GLY A 453 -20.28 19.42 1.46
CA GLY A 453 -20.77 20.55 0.67
C GLY A 453 -19.70 21.45 0.06
N SER A 454 -18.42 21.18 0.24
CA SER A 454 -17.33 21.92 -0.45
C SER A 454 -17.16 21.46 -1.89
N GLU A 455 -16.68 22.36 -2.75
CA GLU A 455 -16.21 21.98 -4.09
C GLU A 455 -14.96 21.08 -3.98
N PRO A 456 -14.71 20.20 -4.97
CA PRO A 456 -13.51 19.38 -4.99
C PRO A 456 -12.23 20.19 -4.79
N GLU A 457 -11.31 19.65 -3.99
CA GLU A 457 -10.00 20.26 -3.65
C GLU A 457 -10.08 21.65 -2.98
N THR A 458 -11.26 22.05 -2.51
CA THR A 458 -11.48 23.29 -1.75
C THR A 458 -12.08 22.95 -0.39
N GLY A 459 -11.55 23.54 0.67
CA GLY A 459 -12.05 23.35 2.03
C GLY A 459 -12.17 21.87 2.41
N GLY A 460 -11.12 21.31 2.95
CA GLY A 460 -11.06 19.93 3.43
C GLY A 460 -10.18 19.82 4.65
N TRP A 461 -9.97 18.62 5.08
CA TRP A 461 -9.02 18.28 6.14
C TRP A 461 -7.96 17.32 5.61
N ILE A 462 -6.82 17.31 6.28
CA ILE A 462 -5.84 16.26 6.15
C ILE A 462 -5.85 15.47 7.45
N LEU A 463 -6.10 14.17 7.36
CA LEU A 463 -6.29 13.28 8.50
C LEU A 463 -5.28 12.14 8.40
N GLY A 464 -4.45 11.96 9.44
CA GLY A 464 -3.49 10.88 9.50
C GLY A 464 -2.92 10.67 10.89
N SER A 465 -2.38 9.48 11.14
CA SER A 465 -1.77 9.13 12.42
C SER A 465 -0.27 9.37 12.43
N ALA A 466 0.28 9.44 13.63
CA ALA A 466 1.71 9.46 13.89
C ALA A 466 2.04 8.60 15.11
N PHE A 467 3.16 7.88 15.03
CA PHE A 467 3.72 7.10 16.11
C PHE A 467 4.63 8.00 16.96
N ASP A 468 4.27 8.25 18.20
CA ASP A 468 5.14 8.97 19.17
C ASP A 468 5.97 7.95 19.96
N TRP A 469 7.21 7.73 19.51
CA TRP A 469 8.08 6.75 20.11
C TRP A 469 8.58 7.16 21.50
N SER A 470 8.63 8.45 21.81
CA SER A 470 9.08 8.94 23.10
C SER A 470 8.07 8.68 24.22
N GLN A 471 6.79 8.58 23.86
CA GLN A 471 5.70 8.35 24.81
C GLN A 471 5.06 6.95 24.64
N GLY A 472 5.42 6.21 23.60
CA GLY A 472 4.76 4.92 23.26
C GLY A 472 3.29 5.08 22.95
N LYS A 473 2.94 6.10 22.16
CA LYS A 473 1.55 6.46 21.86
C LYS A 473 1.30 6.60 20.36
N GLN A 474 0.06 6.34 19.96
CA GLN A 474 -0.44 6.68 18.65
C GLN A 474 -1.27 7.95 18.72
N ILE A 475 -1.09 8.87 17.79
CA ILE A 475 -1.78 10.16 17.74
C ILE A 475 -2.43 10.33 16.37
N LEU A 476 -3.74 10.44 16.32
CA LEU A 476 -4.45 10.86 15.12
C LEU A 476 -4.45 12.39 15.05
N ASN A 477 -4.02 12.95 13.92
CA ASN A 477 -3.87 14.38 13.69
C ASN A 477 -4.85 14.84 12.62
N LEU A 478 -5.49 15.97 12.86
CA LEU A 478 -6.41 16.63 11.93
C LEU A 478 -5.85 18.00 11.58
N PHE A 479 -5.58 18.24 10.31
CA PHE A 479 -5.13 19.53 9.79
C PHE A 479 -6.24 20.20 8.95
N ASP A 480 -6.25 21.52 8.94
CA ASP A 480 -6.99 22.28 7.93
C ASP A 480 -6.19 22.27 6.62
N ALA A 481 -6.76 21.73 5.55
CA ALA A 481 -6.07 21.61 4.25
C ALA A 481 -5.74 22.97 3.60
N GLU A 482 -6.32 24.07 4.09
CA GLU A 482 -5.97 25.42 3.59
C GLU A 482 -4.76 26.02 4.33
N ARG A 483 -4.31 25.42 5.45
CA ARG A 483 -3.27 25.95 6.35
C ARG A 483 -2.51 24.85 7.07
N VAL A 484 -1.89 23.95 6.32
CA VAL A 484 -1.16 22.80 6.87
C VAL A 484 0.00 23.23 7.76
N ALA A 485 0.69 24.31 7.38
CA ALA A 485 1.83 24.85 8.13
C ALA A 485 1.47 25.35 9.55
N ASP A 486 0.20 25.66 9.83
CA ASP A 486 -0.23 26.08 11.17
C ASP A 486 -0.25 24.89 12.17
N GLY A 487 -0.06 23.66 11.69
CA GLY A 487 -0.11 22.43 12.48
C GLY A 487 -1.53 21.88 12.65
N PRO A 488 -1.68 20.78 13.41
CA PRO A 488 -2.96 20.12 13.58
C PRO A 488 -3.95 21.01 14.37
N VAL A 489 -5.17 21.16 13.85
CA VAL A 489 -6.28 21.88 14.51
C VAL A 489 -6.88 21.06 15.65
N ALA A 490 -6.72 19.74 15.59
CA ALA A 490 -7.12 18.82 16.64
C ALA A 490 -6.26 17.54 16.60
N THR A 491 -6.14 16.92 17.76
CA THR A 491 -5.45 15.61 17.91
C THR A 491 -6.28 14.67 18.78
N ALA A 492 -6.15 13.36 18.52
CA ALA A 492 -6.72 12.31 19.33
C ALA A 492 -5.60 11.32 19.71
N GLU A 493 -5.21 11.31 21.01
CA GLU A 493 -4.11 10.54 21.54
C GLU A 493 -4.61 9.23 22.15
N LEU A 494 -3.99 8.10 21.75
CA LEU A 494 -4.27 6.78 22.29
C LEU A 494 -3.30 6.43 23.42
N PRO A 495 -3.72 5.65 24.43
CA PRO A 495 -2.88 5.26 25.56
C PRO A 495 -1.86 4.15 25.20
N TYR A 496 -1.70 3.81 23.94
CA TYR A 496 -0.78 2.80 23.39
C TYR A 496 -0.32 3.21 21.99
N ALA A 497 0.75 2.57 21.54
CA ALA A 497 1.18 2.58 20.16
C ALA A 497 1.06 1.18 19.54
N ILE A 498 0.86 1.15 18.23
CA ILE A 498 0.86 -0.05 17.40
C ILE A 498 1.91 0.20 16.32
N PRO A 499 2.65 -0.83 15.86
CA PRO A 499 3.63 -0.67 14.77
C PRO A 499 3.06 0.08 13.57
N LEU A 500 3.92 0.74 12.80
CA LEU A 500 3.52 1.58 11.66
C LEU A 500 2.62 0.82 10.68
N GLY A 501 1.47 1.42 10.41
CA GLY A 501 0.58 0.98 9.35
C GLY A 501 1.02 1.49 7.98
N LEU A 502 0.31 1.05 6.93
CA LEU A 502 0.53 1.48 5.56
C LEU A 502 -0.63 2.37 5.10
N HIS A 503 -1.63 1.80 4.45
CA HIS A 503 -2.69 2.57 3.80
C HIS A 503 -4.01 2.56 4.54
N GLY A 504 -4.81 3.59 4.27
CA GLY A 504 -6.13 3.74 4.84
C GLY A 504 -7.17 4.29 3.88
N LYS A 505 -8.39 4.37 4.40
CA LYS A 505 -9.55 4.94 3.73
C LYS A 505 -10.46 5.60 4.73
N PHE A 506 -10.81 6.87 4.49
CA PHE A 506 -11.87 7.51 5.25
C PHE A 506 -13.23 7.19 4.63
N VAL A 507 -14.17 6.75 5.45
CA VAL A 507 -15.55 6.45 5.09
C VAL A 507 -16.43 7.40 5.87
N ALA A 508 -17.14 8.29 5.17
CA ALA A 508 -18.09 9.22 5.79
C ALA A 508 -19.25 8.46 6.44
N GLY A 509 -19.71 8.93 7.60
CA GLY A 509 -20.84 8.38 8.35
C GLY A 509 -22.19 8.80 7.82
#